data_68c1b420ad05f73079a5900ab50064d5
#
_entry.id   68c1b420ad05f73079a5900ab50064d5
#
_cell.length_a   1.000
_cell.length_b   1.000
_cell.length_c   1.000
_cell.angle_alpha   90.00
_cell.angle_beta   90.00
_cell.angle_gamma   90.00
#
_symmetry.space_group_name_H-M   'P 1'
#
loop_
_entity.id
_entity.type
_entity.pdbx_description
1 polymer ?
#
loop_
_entity_poly.entity_id
_entity_poly.type
_entity_poly.pdbx_seq_one_letter_code
_entity_poly.pdbx_strand_id
1 'polypeptide(L)'
;MSEGTTRLYRERIYGRYVEAACAEVAPQAIEGLAPRIPYLRRLVREHFPQREDAAILDLGCGHGALIHVARTLGYTNIGGVDGSPSQVEASRRLGIEGVRYGDMFEVLRALPPASLDAAVSFDVLEHLDRDEIIAFTDEVARVLKQGGRWIVHVPNGASPFAGAALYSDLTHELAFTAESMTQLALSSGFRSVSVAEDEPVAHGAKSWLRLLAWRAIRACLRFYLRAETGAVAHPVLTQNFLAVLIR
;
A
#
# COMPACT_ATOMS: atom_id res chain seq x y z
N MET A 1 -5.77 29.79 7.17
CA MET A 1 -5.26 28.66 7.95
C MET A 1 -6.43 28.16 8.78
N SER A 2 -7.23 27.24 8.26
CA SER A 2 -8.29 26.60 9.04
C SER A 2 -7.62 25.54 9.90
N GLU A 3 -7.73 25.69 11.22
CA GLU A 3 -7.47 24.62 12.17
C GLU A 3 -8.23 23.38 11.69
N GLY A 4 -7.52 22.26 11.55
CA GLY A 4 -8.08 21.06 10.97
C GLY A 4 -9.29 20.59 11.76
N THR A 5 -10.44 20.75 11.17
CA THR A 5 -11.66 20.09 11.65
C THR A 5 -11.43 18.61 11.39
N THR A 6 -10.96 17.89 12.40
CA THR A 6 -10.88 16.42 12.36
C THR A 6 -12.24 15.93 11.92
N ARG A 7 -12.30 15.18 10.82
CA ARG A 7 -13.59 14.76 10.27
C ARG A 7 -14.25 13.78 11.25
N LEU A 8 -15.43 14.13 11.73
CA LEU A 8 -16.19 13.41 12.76
C LEU A 8 -16.29 11.89 12.48
N TYR A 9 -16.41 11.50 11.20
CA TYR A 9 -16.49 10.09 10.83
C TYR A 9 -15.14 9.36 11.05
N ARG A 10 -14.01 10.00 10.76
CA ARG A 10 -12.68 9.42 11.01
C ARG A 10 -12.46 9.16 12.50
N GLU A 11 -12.72 10.14 13.37
CA GLU A 11 -12.59 9.96 14.81
C GLU A 11 -13.45 8.80 15.32
N ARG A 12 -14.71 8.73 14.88
CA ARG A 12 -15.64 7.68 15.34
C ARG A 12 -15.25 6.30 14.85
N ILE A 13 -14.84 6.16 13.58
CA ILE A 13 -14.53 4.87 12.99
C ILE A 13 -13.15 4.39 13.47
N TYR A 14 -12.12 5.25 13.43
CA TYR A 14 -10.80 4.86 13.92
C TYR A 14 -10.78 4.60 15.43
N GLY A 15 -11.56 5.31 16.23
CA GLY A 15 -11.70 5.03 17.66
C GLY A 15 -12.30 3.66 17.98
N ARG A 16 -13.00 3.04 17.00
CA ARG A 16 -13.61 1.70 17.12
C ARG A 16 -13.20 0.79 15.96
N TYR A 17 -12.08 1.04 15.33
CA TYR A 17 -11.69 0.38 14.08
C TYR A 17 -11.69 -1.15 14.18
N VAL A 18 -11.18 -1.68 15.28
CA VAL A 18 -11.17 -3.14 15.55
C VAL A 18 -12.57 -3.69 15.81
N GLU A 19 -13.44 -2.93 16.49
CA GLU A 19 -14.82 -3.35 16.77
C GLU A 19 -15.72 -3.23 15.53
N ALA A 20 -15.45 -2.25 14.68
CA ALA A 20 -16.20 -1.98 13.46
C ALA A 20 -15.73 -2.84 12.27
N ALA A 21 -14.52 -3.37 12.31
CA ALA A 21 -13.99 -4.24 11.27
C ALA A 21 -14.77 -5.57 11.25
N CYS A 22 -15.39 -5.86 10.12
CA CYS A 22 -16.11 -7.12 9.91
C CYS A 22 -15.18 -8.35 9.78
N ALA A 23 -13.87 -8.17 9.91
CA ALA A 23 -12.83 -9.20 9.81
C ALA A 23 -11.76 -9.02 10.90
N GLU A 24 -11.06 -10.10 11.22
CA GLU A 24 -9.94 -10.07 12.15
C GLU A 24 -8.80 -9.21 11.56
N VAL A 25 -8.56 -8.07 12.19
CA VAL A 25 -7.62 -7.03 11.68
C VAL A 25 -6.16 -7.50 11.77
N ALA A 26 -5.86 -8.43 12.69
CA ALA A 26 -4.55 -9.06 12.82
C ALA A 26 -4.72 -10.50 13.32
N PRO A 27 -3.87 -11.44 12.89
CA PRO A 27 -3.93 -12.81 13.37
C PRO A 27 -3.58 -12.90 14.86
N GLN A 28 -4.04 -13.96 15.53
CA GLN A 28 -3.76 -14.20 16.95
C GLN A 28 -2.32 -14.68 17.18
N ALA A 29 -1.73 -15.35 16.20
CA ALA A 29 -0.37 -15.88 16.24
C ALA A 29 0.34 -15.63 14.90
N ILE A 30 1.67 -15.67 14.91
CA ILE A 30 2.52 -15.35 13.75
C ILE A 30 2.28 -16.28 12.57
N GLU A 31 1.90 -17.53 12.82
CA GLU A 31 1.55 -18.52 11.81
C GLU A 31 0.33 -18.11 10.97
N GLY A 32 -0.55 -17.28 11.52
CA GLY A 32 -1.69 -16.71 10.81
C GLY A 32 -1.31 -15.77 9.67
N LEU A 33 -0.05 -15.33 9.59
CA LEU A 33 0.48 -14.59 8.44
C LEU A 33 0.74 -15.48 7.21
N ALA A 34 0.79 -16.80 7.37
CA ALA A 34 1.18 -17.74 6.31
C ALA A 34 0.45 -17.52 4.96
N PRO A 35 -0.85 -17.21 4.90
CA PRO A 35 -1.53 -16.94 3.62
C PRO A 35 -1.01 -15.69 2.88
N ARG A 36 -0.50 -14.68 3.60
CA ARG A 36 0.00 -13.42 3.04
C ARG A 36 1.49 -13.48 2.67
N ILE A 37 2.26 -14.38 3.29
CA ILE A 37 3.72 -14.47 3.11
C ILE A 37 4.14 -14.60 1.64
N PRO A 38 3.54 -15.46 0.78
CA PRO A 38 3.96 -15.58 -0.61
C PRO A 38 3.86 -14.26 -1.37
N TYR A 39 2.79 -13.50 -1.14
CA TYR A 39 2.57 -12.19 -1.75
C TYR A 39 3.59 -11.16 -1.25
N LEU A 40 3.73 -10.98 0.06
CA LEU A 40 4.64 -10.01 0.66
C LEU A 40 6.11 -10.31 0.30
N ARG A 41 6.47 -11.62 0.23
CA ARG A 41 7.80 -12.05 -0.19
C ARG A 41 8.10 -11.69 -1.64
N ARG A 42 7.12 -11.85 -2.55
CA ARG A 42 7.24 -11.41 -3.93
C ARG A 42 7.44 -9.89 -3.99
N LEU A 43 6.61 -9.14 -3.30
CA LEU A 43 6.67 -7.68 -3.25
C LEU A 43 8.06 -7.19 -2.80
N VAL A 44 8.58 -7.75 -1.71
CA VAL A 44 9.91 -7.38 -1.21
C VAL A 44 10.99 -7.70 -2.23
N ARG A 45 10.96 -8.90 -2.85
CA ARG A 45 11.97 -9.31 -3.83
C ARG A 45 11.96 -8.49 -5.12
N GLU A 46 10.79 -8.07 -5.58
CA GLU A 46 10.63 -7.36 -6.85
C GLU A 46 10.82 -5.85 -6.70
N HIS A 47 10.45 -5.29 -5.54
CA HIS A 47 10.32 -3.83 -5.43
C HIS A 47 11.22 -3.19 -4.36
N PHE A 48 11.74 -3.93 -3.40
CA PHE A 48 12.63 -3.33 -2.40
C PHE A 48 14.05 -3.07 -2.99
N PRO A 49 14.79 -2.09 -2.43
CA PRO A 49 16.20 -1.91 -2.77
C PRO A 49 16.99 -3.21 -2.56
N GLN A 50 17.97 -3.50 -3.43
CA GLN A 50 18.76 -4.76 -3.35
C GLN A 50 19.83 -4.75 -2.26
N ARG A 51 19.72 -3.88 -1.28
CA ARG A 51 20.62 -3.77 -0.12
C ARG A 51 19.87 -4.09 1.16
N GLU A 52 20.36 -5.02 1.93
CA GLU A 52 19.74 -5.47 3.20
C GLU A 52 19.77 -4.38 4.29
N ASP A 53 20.72 -3.44 4.21
CA ASP A 53 20.86 -2.28 5.12
C ASP A 53 20.09 -1.04 4.65
N ALA A 54 19.33 -1.13 3.54
CA ALA A 54 18.53 -0.03 3.02
C ALA A 54 17.57 0.51 4.09
N ALA A 55 17.54 1.83 4.24
CA ALA A 55 16.63 2.52 5.14
C ALA A 55 15.21 2.52 4.56
N ILE A 56 14.31 1.76 5.17
CA ILE A 56 12.94 1.54 4.68
C ILE A 56 11.93 1.91 5.77
N LEU A 57 10.91 2.68 5.41
CA LEU A 57 9.81 3.04 6.28
C LEU A 57 8.47 2.60 5.68
N ASP A 58 7.71 1.83 6.46
CA ASP A 58 6.35 1.41 6.15
C ASP A 58 5.36 2.35 6.86
N LEU A 59 4.64 3.14 6.08
CA LEU A 59 3.71 4.18 6.52
C LEU A 59 2.29 3.61 6.52
N GLY A 60 1.65 3.50 7.68
CA GLY A 60 0.42 2.76 7.86
C GLY A 60 0.67 1.24 7.88
N CYS A 61 1.71 0.81 8.61
CA CYS A 61 2.23 -0.56 8.53
C CYS A 61 1.33 -1.63 9.18
N GLY A 62 0.20 -1.25 9.79
CA GLY A 62 -0.65 -2.15 10.55
C GLY A 62 0.15 -2.88 11.64
N HIS A 63 -0.10 -4.18 11.79
CA HIS A 63 0.64 -5.03 12.74
C HIS A 63 2.04 -5.46 12.26
N GLY A 64 2.52 -4.90 11.12
CA GLY A 64 3.90 -5.10 10.68
C GLY A 64 4.17 -6.37 9.87
N ALA A 65 3.16 -6.96 9.21
CA ALA A 65 3.36 -8.18 8.42
C ALA A 65 4.44 -8.03 7.34
N LEU A 66 4.50 -6.89 6.66
CA LEU A 66 5.53 -6.60 5.66
C LEU A 66 6.91 -6.47 6.30
N ILE A 67 7.01 -5.79 7.43
CA ILE A 67 8.26 -5.65 8.21
C ILE A 67 8.79 -7.03 8.60
N HIS A 68 7.91 -7.91 9.13
CA HIS A 68 8.27 -9.27 9.48
C HIS A 68 8.84 -10.04 8.28
N VAL A 69 8.14 -10.01 7.14
CA VAL A 69 8.59 -10.72 5.93
C VAL A 69 9.90 -10.12 5.39
N ALA A 70 10.05 -8.81 5.35
CA ALA A 70 11.28 -8.17 4.91
C ALA A 70 12.48 -8.58 5.79
N ARG A 71 12.31 -8.62 7.11
CA ARG A 71 13.36 -9.09 8.05
C ARG A 71 13.73 -10.56 7.82
N THR A 72 12.75 -11.43 7.55
CA THR A 72 13.05 -12.84 7.19
C THR A 72 13.82 -12.98 5.88
N LEU A 73 13.85 -11.93 5.07
CA LEU A 73 14.61 -11.84 3.82
C LEU A 73 15.95 -11.09 3.97
N GLY A 74 16.34 -10.74 5.21
CA GLY A 74 17.64 -10.13 5.50
C GLY A 74 17.63 -8.62 5.72
N TYR A 75 16.52 -7.91 5.50
CA TYR A 75 16.48 -6.46 5.70
C TYR A 75 16.61 -6.10 7.18
N THR A 76 17.64 -5.33 7.52
CA THR A 76 18.00 -5.00 8.91
C THR A 76 17.51 -3.61 9.33
N ASN A 77 17.32 -2.70 8.38
CA ASN A 77 16.97 -1.30 8.62
C ASN A 77 15.57 -0.97 8.07
N ILE A 78 14.57 -1.70 8.54
CA ILE A 78 13.16 -1.49 8.22
C ILE A 78 12.37 -1.27 9.51
N GLY A 79 11.51 -0.26 9.51
CA GLY A 79 10.51 0.00 10.54
C GLY A 79 9.23 0.53 9.95
N GLY A 80 8.22 0.72 10.79
CA GLY A 80 6.94 1.28 10.37
C GLY A 80 6.25 2.08 11.45
N VAL A 81 5.27 2.85 11.03
CA VAL A 81 4.37 3.63 11.89
C VAL A 81 2.93 3.31 11.54
N ASP A 82 2.10 3.21 12.57
CA ASP A 82 0.66 3.05 12.42
C ASP A 82 -0.10 3.89 13.44
N GLY A 83 -1.20 4.51 13.00
CA GLY A 83 -2.06 5.35 13.84
C GLY A 83 -3.03 4.56 14.73
N SER A 84 -3.11 3.24 14.57
CA SER A 84 -4.00 2.38 15.35
C SER A 84 -3.27 1.74 16.54
N PRO A 85 -3.63 2.11 17.80
CA PRO A 85 -3.04 1.46 18.98
C PRO A 85 -3.22 -0.06 18.99
N SER A 86 -4.34 -0.56 18.48
CA SER A 86 -4.66 -1.98 18.43
C SER A 86 -3.77 -2.76 17.44
N GLN A 87 -3.37 -2.15 16.33
CA GLN A 87 -2.40 -2.74 15.40
C GLN A 87 -1.01 -2.81 16.03
N VAL A 88 -0.60 -1.76 16.71
CA VAL A 88 0.69 -1.75 17.42
C VAL A 88 0.72 -2.77 18.56
N GLU A 89 -0.39 -2.95 19.27
CA GLU A 89 -0.50 -4.01 20.29
C GLU A 89 -0.46 -5.41 19.67
N ALA A 90 -1.12 -5.58 18.51
CA ALA A 90 -1.05 -6.83 17.76
C ALA A 90 0.38 -7.14 17.30
N SER A 91 1.16 -6.15 16.87
CA SER A 91 2.56 -6.36 16.50
C SER A 91 3.39 -6.88 17.67
N ARG A 92 3.19 -6.31 18.87
CA ARG A 92 3.87 -6.77 20.10
C ARG A 92 3.49 -8.21 20.45
N ARG A 93 2.19 -8.54 20.40
CA ARG A 93 1.69 -9.91 20.64
C ARG A 93 2.28 -10.91 19.65
N LEU A 94 2.46 -10.52 18.39
CA LEU A 94 3.06 -11.33 17.33
C LEU A 94 4.60 -11.39 17.39
N GLY A 95 5.24 -10.63 18.29
CA GLY A 95 6.69 -10.54 18.37
C GLY A 95 7.33 -9.81 17.17
N ILE A 96 6.57 -8.94 16.50
CA ILE A 96 7.06 -8.15 15.37
C ILE A 96 7.61 -6.82 15.89
N GLU A 97 8.91 -6.67 15.84
CA GLU A 97 9.59 -5.45 16.26
C GLU A 97 9.57 -4.38 15.16
N GLY A 98 9.84 -3.11 15.54
CA GLY A 98 9.99 -1.99 14.62
C GLY A 98 8.69 -1.33 14.18
N VAL A 99 7.54 -1.77 14.72
CA VAL A 99 6.25 -1.09 14.59
C VAL A 99 6.10 -0.10 15.74
N ARG A 100 5.77 1.16 15.43
CA ARG A 100 5.53 2.21 16.44
C ARG A 100 4.18 2.88 16.22
N TYR A 101 3.56 3.27 17.32
CA TYR A 101 2.37 4.10 17.30
C TYR A 101 2.75 5.54 16.96
N GLY A 102 1.99 6.19 16.07
CA GLY A 102 2.19 7.60 15.75
C GLY A 102 1.44 8.06 14.50
N ASP A 103 1.44 9.36 14.31
CA ASP A 103 0.96 9.99 13.10
C ASP A 103 2.05 9.93 12.00
N MET A 104 1.68 9.44 10.82
CA MET A 104 2.63 9.26 9.71
C MET A 104 3.15 10.60 9.16
N PHE A 105 2.35 11.69 9.22
CA PHE A 105 2.79 13.01 8.81
C PHE A 105 3.82 13.58 9.78
N GLU A 106 3.61 13.42 11.09
CA GLU A 106 4.58 13.85 12.11
C GLU A 106 5.90 13.09 11.96
N VAL A 107 5.82 11.78 11.73
CA VAL A 107 7.00 10.95 11.51
C VAL A 107 7.77 11.41 10.27
N LEU A 108 7.09 11.64 9.14
CA LEU A 108 7.73 12.14 7.92
C LEU A 108 8.40 13.50 8.16
N ARG A 109 7.69 14.46 8.76
CA ARG A 109 8.24 15.81 9.05
C ARG A 109 9.49 15.76 9.94
N ALA A 110 9.56 14.80 10.86
CA ALA A 110 10.72 14.64 11.75
C ALA A 110 11.95 14.03 11.05
N LEU A 111 11.76 13.38 9.90
CA LEU A 111 12.88 12.76 9.17
C LEU A 111 13.68 13.80 8.36
N PRO A 112 15.01 13.66 8.32
CA PRO A 112 15.84 14.48 7.44
C PRO A 112 15.50 14.27 5.96
N PRO A 113 15.67 15.29 5.10
CA PRO A 113 15.59 15.09 3.66
C PRO A 113 16.57 14.01 3.18
N ALA A 114 16.20 13.27 2.15
CA ALA A 114 17.05 12.24 1.52
C ALA A 114 17.62 11.21 2.51
N SER A 115 16.83 10.80 3.50
CA SER A 115 17.21 9.83 4.55
C SER A 115 16.79 8.39 4.23
N LEU A 116 15.74 8.19 3.43
CA LEU A 116 15.20 6.88 3.12
C LEU A 116 15.61 6.36 1.73
N ASP A 117 15.91 5.08 1.63
CA ASP A 117 16.10 4.37 0.36
C ASP A 117 14.76 3.92 -0.23
N ALA A 118 13.78 3.59 0.63
CA ALA A 118 12.41 3.30 0.22
C ALA A 118 11.38 3.71 1.28
N ALA A 119 10.19 4.08 0.81
CA ALA A 119 8.99 4.17 1.61
C ALA A 119 7.94 3.18 1.07
N VAL A 120 7.05 2.72 1.93
CA VAL A 120 5.94 1.84 1.57
C VAL A 120 4.65 2.42 2.14
N SER A 121 3.55 2.32 1.39
CA SER A 121 2.20 2.66 1.87
C SER A 121 1.20 1.67 1.27
N PHE A 122 0.68 0.80 2.11
CA PHE A 122 -0.27 -0.25 1.73
C PHE A 122 -1.65 0.07 2.27
N ASP A 123 -2.60 0.33 1.37
CA ASP A 123 -3.99 0.67 1.71
C ASP A 123 -4.05 1.87 2.69
N VAL A 124 -3.40 2.97 2.31
CA VAL A 124 -3.25 4.19 3.12
C VAL A 124 -3.79 5.42 2.40
N LEU A 125 -3.43 5.63 1.13
CA LEU A 125 -3.71 6.86 0.42
C LEU A 125 -5.21 7.08 0.19
N GLU A 126 -5.99 6.02 0.09
CA GLU A 126 -7.44 6.06 -0.05
C GLU A 126 -8.16 6.67 1.16
N HIS A 127 -7.51 6.70 2.30
CA HIS A 127 -8.05 7.31 3.53
C HIS A 127 -7.76 8.80 3.64
N LEU A 128 -6.93 9.36 2.76
CA LEU A 128 -6.54 10.77 2.75
C LEU A 128 -7.43 11.56 1.80
N ASP A 129 -7.69 12.83 2.15
CA ASP A 129 -8.29 13.75 1.19
C ASP A 129 -7.25 14.27 0.16
N ARG A 130 -7.70 15.04 -0.84
CA ARG A 130 -6.82 15.50 -1.93
C ARG A 130 -5.68 16.39 -1.45
N ASP A 131 -5.94 17.26 -0.48
CA ASP A 131 -4.93 18.18 0.04
C ASP A 131 -3.94 17.42 0.95
N GLU A 132 -4.45 16.47 1.76
CA GLU A 132 -3.62 15.58 2.55
C GLU A 132 -2.72 14.70 1.68
N ILE A 133 -3.24 14.14 0.57
CA ILE A 133 -2.45 13.31 -0.36
C ILE A 133 -1.31 14.09 -0.99
N ILE A 134 -1.55 15.33 -1.44
CA ILE A 134 -0.49 16.18 -1.99
C ILE A 134 0.58 16.44 -0.94
N ALA A 135 0.19 16.89 0.26
CA ALA A 135 1.13 17.17 1.33
C ALA A 135 1.92 15.92 1.77
N PHE A 136 1.25 14.76 1.83
CA PHE A 136 1.87 13.48 2.14
C PHE A 136 2.89 13.06 1.07
N THR A 137 2.53 13.18 -0.20
CA THR A 137 3.37 12.82 -1.34
C THR A 137 4.62 13.71 -1.40
N ASP A 138 4.48 15.01 -1.13
CA ASP A 138 5.60 15.95 -1.07
C ASP A 138 6.58 15.60 0.06
N GLU A 139 6.07 15.24 1.24
CA GLU A 139 6.91 14.80 2.36
C GLU A 139 7.61 13.47 2.07
N VAL A 140 6.93 12.50 1.46
CA VAL A 140 7.57 11.25 1.02
C VAL A 140 8.67 11.54 -0.01
N ALA A 141 8.40 12.40 -0.99
CA ALA A 141 9.41 12.83 -1.96
C ALA A 141 10.61 13.50 -1.28
N ARG A 142 10.37 14.33 -0.26
CA ARG A 142 11.43 15.04 0.48
C ARG A 142 12.36 14.07 1.22
N VAL A 143 11.81 13.07 1.89
CA VAL A 143 12.61 12.13 2.71
C VAL A 143 13.29 11.03 1.90
N LEU A 144 12.83 10.75 0.70
CA LEU A 144 13.46 9.77 -0.19
C LEU A 144 14.79 10.33 -0.75
N LYS A 145 15.80 9.48 -0.83
CA LYS A 145 17.05 9.75 -1.56
C LYS A 145 16.78 9.85 -3.06
N GLN A 146 17.71 10.45 -3.81
CA GLN A 146 17.69 10.41 -5.28
C GLN A 146 17.78 8.94 -5.75
N GLY A 147 16.87 8.52 -6.62
CA GLY A 147 16.71 7.12 -7.03
C GLY A 147 16.03 6.23 -5.97
N GLY A 148 15.66 6.80 -4.82
CA GLY A 148 14.81 6.13 -3.84
C GLY A 148 13.41 5.87 -4.39
N ARG A 149 12.69 4.94 -3.81
CA ARG A 149 11.39 4.48 -4.32
C ARG A 149 10.29 4.54 -3.28
N TRP A 150 9.10 4.88 -3.72
CA TRP A 150 7.89 4.75 -2.94
C TRP A 150 7.02 3.64 -3.54
N ILE A 151 6.70 2.65 -2.74
CA ILE A 151 5.89 1.49 -3.12
C ILE A 151 4.50 1.70 -2.54
N VAL A 152 3.51 1.81 -3.41
CA VAL A 152 2.13 2.17 -3.05
C VAL A 152 1.17 1.09 -3.51
N HIS A 153 0.29 0.64 -2.63
CA HIS A 153 -0.84 -0.23 -2.96
C HIS A 153 -2.14 0.51 -2.66
N VAL A 154 -3.06 0.58 -3.63
CA VAL A 154 -4.28 1.40 -3.53
C VAL A 154 -5.45 0.78 -4.31
N PRO A 155 -6.70 1.12 -3.95
CA PRO A 155 -7.89 0.79 -4.74
C PRO A 155 -7.81 1.35 -6.16
N ASN A 156 -8.18 0.51 -7.13
CA ASN A 156 -8.14 0.83 -8.55
C ASN A 156 -9.50 1.33 -9.04
N GLY A 157 -9.62 2.63 -9.30
CA GLY A 157 -10.83 3.25 -9.85
C GLY A 157 -11.18 2.81 -11.27
N ALA A 158 -10.21 2.27 -12.04
CA ALA A 158 -10.43 1.73 -13.38
C ALA A 158 -10.88 0.26 -13.38
N SER A 159 -10.92 -0.40 -12.22
CA SER A 159 -11.40 -1.78 -12.10
C SER A 159 -12.90 -1.87 -12.39
N PRO A 160 -13.37 -2.90 -13.13
CA PRO A 160 -14.81 -3.18 -13.24
C PRO A 160 -15.50 -3.38 -11.88
N PHE A 161 -14.75 -3.66 -10.84
CA PHE A 161 -15.22 -3.89 -9.47
C PHE A 161 -14.74 -2.82 -8.48
N ALA A 162 -14.40 -1.62 -8.98
CA ALA A 162 -13.88 -0.51 -8.17
C ALA A 162 -14.75 -0.22 -6.94
N GLY A 163 -16.08 -0.27 -7.08
CA GLY A 163 -17.00 -0.02 -5.97
C GLY A 163 -16.85 -1.02 -4.82
N ALA A 164 -16.49 -2.27 -5.09
CA ALA A 164 -16.29 -3.26 -4.04
C ALA A 164 -15.07 -2.95 -3.17
N ALA A 165 -14.01 -2.38 -3.74
CA ALA A 165 -12.83 -1.95 -2.98
C ALA A 165 -13.05 -0.59 -2.32
N LEU A 166 -13.59 0.39 -3.08
CA LEU A 166 -13.75 1.78 -2.58
C LEU A 166 -14.78 1.88 -1.46
N TYR A 167 -15.89 1.16 -1.54
CA TYR A 167 -16.96 1.24 -0.55
C TYR A 167 -16.94 0.13 0.50
N SER A 168 -15.86 -0.65 0.57
CA SER A 168 -15.69 -1.67 1.63
C SER A 168 -15.41 -1.06 3.00
N ASP A 169 -14.83 0.13 3.04
CA ASP A 169 -14.57 0.92 4.23
C ASP A 169 -15.14 2.34 4.07
N LEU A 170 -15.88 2.82 5.06
CA LEU A 170 -16.50 4.14 5.02
C LEU A 170 -15.48 5.28 5.11
N THR A 171 -14.25 4.99 5.50
CA THR A 171 -13.15 5.95 5.57
C THR A 171 -12.40 6.13 4.25
N HIS A 172 -12.72 5.35 3.22
CA HIS A 172 -12.15 5.53 1.89
C HIS A 172 -12.74 6.78 1.21
N GLU A 173 -11.87 7.72 0.88
CA GLU A 173 -12.20 8.97 0.19
C GLU A 173 -12.03 8.86 -1.32
N LEU A 174 -11.02 8.10 -1.78
CA LEU A 174 -10.57 8.07 -3.15
C LEU A 174 -10.19 6.66 -3.61
N ALA A 175 -10.35 6.42 -4.91
CA ALA A 175 -9.66 5.37 -5.64
C ALA A 175 -8.76 6.02 -6.70
N PHE A 176 -7.71 5.33 -7.10
CA PHE A 176 -6.72 5.85 -8.05
C PHE A 176 -6.81 5.09 -9.37
N THR A 177 -6.37 5.73 -10.44
CA THR A 177 -6.04 5.06 -11.70
C THR A 177 -4.54 5.20 -11.96
N ALA A 178 -4.00 4.48 -12.93
CA ALA A 178 -2.60 4.63 -13.33
C ALA A 178 -2.29 6.08 -13.74
N GLU A 179 -3.24 6.75 -14.40
CA GLU A 179 -3.12 8.14 -14.84
C GLU A 179 -3.12 9.10 -13.66
N SER A 180 -4.08 8.98 -12.72
CA SER A 180 -4.15 9.86 -11.55
C SER A 180 -2.96 9.66 -10.61
N MET A 181 -2.46 8.43 -10.46
CA MET A 181 -1.24 8.15 -9.71
C MET A 181 0.00 8.78 -10.39
N THR A 182 0.04 8.75 -11.72
CA THR A 182 1.12 9.41 -12.48
C THR A 182 1.06 10.92 -12.33
N GLN A 183 -0.14 11.52 -12.41
CA GLN A 183 -0.32 12.97 -12.17
C GLN A 183 0.16 13.38 -10.78
N LEU A 184 -0.25 12.64 -9.75
CA LEU A 184 0.15 12.88 -8.36
C LEU A 184 1.68 12.83 -8.23
N ALA A 185 2.30 11.75 -8.71
CA ALA A 185 3.74 11.55 -8.62
C ALA A 185 4.55 12.66 -9.31
N LEU A 186 4.18 12.98 -10.55
CA LEU A 186 4.90 14.01 -11.33
C LEU A 186 4.72 15.41 -10.71
N SER A 187 3.55 15.71 -10.14
CA SER A 187 3.30 17.00 -9.46
C SER A 187 4.16 17.18 -8.21
N SER A 188 4.54 16.09 -7.55
CA SER A 188 5.39 16.10 -6.34
C SER A 188 6.88 15.78 -6.63
N GLY A 189 7.29 15.83 -7.91
CA GLY A 189 8.70 15.76 -8.31
C GLY A 189 9.29 14.34 -8.39
N PHE A 190 8.46 13.29 -8.44
CA PHE A 190 8.94 11.96 -8.83
C PHE A 190 9.27 11.92 -10.33
N ARG A 191 10.27 11.13 -10.71
CA ARG A 191 10.75 11.06 -12.11
C ARG A 191 9.98 10.09 -12.96
N SER A 192 9.52 8.99 -12.35
CA SER A 192 8.82 7.93 -13.06
C SER A 192 7.88 7.18 -12.13
N VAL A 193 6.84 6.62 -12.74
CA VAL A 193 5.86 5.76 -12.09
C VAL A 193 5.72 4.49 -12.91
N SER A 194 5.80 3.35 -12.29
CA SER A 194 5.40 2.07 -12.87
C SER A 194 4.19 1.54 -12.10
N VAL A 195 3.18 1.10 -12.83
CA VAL A 195 1.94 0.55 -12.25
C VAL A 195 1.77 -0.89 -12.71
N ALA A 196 1.45 -1.77 -11.79
CA ALA A 196 1.26 -3.19 -12.05
C ALA A 196 -0.04 -3.72 -11.44
N GLU A 197 -0.65 -4.70 -12.11
CA GLU A 197 -1.79 -5.43 -11.57
C GLU A 197 -1.39 -6.20 -10.30
N ASP A 198 -2.29 -6.24 -9.33
CA ASP A 198 -2.12 -7.07 -8.13
C ASP A 198 -2.48 -8.53 -8.46
N GLU A 199 -1.52 -9.22 -9.07
CA GLU A 199 -1.71 -10.58 -9.56
C GLU A 199 -1.72 -11.62 -8.44
N PRO A 200 -2.56 -12.68 -8.54
CA PRO A 200 -2.46 -13.82 -7.65
C PRO A 200 -1.08 -14.48 -7.69
N VAL A 201 -0.51 -14.76 -6.52
CA VAL A 201 0.78 -15.44 -6.41
C VAL A 201 0.61 -16.95 -6.43
N ALA A 202 1.24 -17.62 -7.39
CA ALA A 202 1.24 -19.08 -7.46
C ALA A 202 2.25 -19.67 -6.45
N HIS A 203 1.76 -20.47 -5.50
CA HIS A 203 2.57 -21.13 -4.46
C HIS A 203 2.16 -22.59 -4.20
N GLY A 204 1.36 -23.17 -5.09
CA GLY A 204 0.87 -24.55 -5.03
C GLY A 204 -0.15 -24.83 -6.14
N ALA A 205 -0.55 -26.07 -6.34
CA ALA A 205 -1.42 -26.47 -7.45
C ALA A 205 -2.73 -25.68 -7.54
N LYS A 206 -3.42 -25.44 -6.41
CA LYS A 206 -4.67 -24.67 -6.37
C LYS A 206 -4.43 -23.20 -6.78
N SER A 207 -3.34 -22.59 -6.33
CA SER A 207 -3.01 -21.21 -6.68
C SER A 207 -2.56 -21.07 -8.14
N TRP A 208 -1.93 -22.08 -8.72
CA TRP A 208 -1.65 -22.16 -10.15
C TRP A 208 -2.93 -22.19 -10.99
N LEU A 209 -3.91 -23.04 -10.64
CA LEU A 209 -5.20 -23.07 -11.32
C LEU A 209 -5.94 -21.72 -11.21
N ARG A 210 -5.89 -21.09 -10.03
CA ARG A 210 -6.44 -19.74 -9.83
C ARG A 210 -5.76 -18.71 -10.72
N LEU A 211 -4.43 -18.74 -10.83
CA LEU A 211 -3.68 -17.83 -11.70
C LEU A 211 -4.04 -18.03 -13.19
N LEU A 212 -4.17 -19.26 -13.65
CA LEU A 212 -4.56 -19.56 -15.03
C LEU A 212 -5.99 -19.06 -15.33
N ALA A 213 -6.94 -19.33 -14.44
CA ALA A 213 -8.31 -18.82 -14.56
C ALA A 213 -8.33 -17.28 -14.57
N TRP A 214 -7.56 -16.65 -13.68
CA TRP A 214 -7.42 -15.21 -13.61
C TRP A 214 -6.86 -14.64 -14.93
N ARG A 215 -5.82 -15.24 -15.51
CA ARG A 215 -5.25 -14.82 -16.80
C ARG A 215 -6.25 -14.94 -17.96
N ALA A 216 -7.03 -16.02 -17.99
CA ALA A 216 -8.09 -16.19 -18.99
C ALA A 216 -9.18 -15.10 -18.89
N ILE A 217 -9.66 -14.83 -17.68
CA ILE A 217 -10.65 -13.77 -17.41
C ILE A 217 -10.06 -12.40 -17.83
N ARG A 218 -8.79 -12.11 -17.51
CA ARG A 218 -8.13 -10.88 -17.92
C ARG A 218 -8.03 -10.72 -19.43
N ALA A 219 -7.76 -11.80 -20.16
CA ALA A 219 -7.74 -11.77 -21.62
C ALA A 219 -9.13 -11.39 -22.20
N CYS A 220 -10.20 -11.96 -21.65
CA CYS A 220 -11.57 -11.60 -22.05
C CYS A 220 -11.91 -10.13 -21.74
N LEU A 221 -11.55 -9.62 -20.56
CA LEU A 221 -11.80 -8.22 -20.19
C LEU A 221 -10.99 -7.25 -21.06
N ARG A 222 -9.74 -7.57 -21.35
CA ARG A 222 -8.92 -6.77 -22.27
C ARG A 222 -9.49 -6.75 -23.70
N PHE A 223 -10.00 -7.89 -24.17
CA PHE A 223 -10.69 -7.99 -25.45
C PHE A 223 -11.95 -7.11 -25.46
N TYR A 224 -12.78 -7.21 -24.42
CA TYR A 224 -13.98 -6.37 -24.26
C TYR A 224 -13.63 -4.88 -24.35
N LEU A 225 -12.68 -4.42 -23.51
CA LEU A 225 -12.25 -3.01 -23.52
C LEU A 225 -11.69 -2.56 -24.87
N ARG A 226 -10.95 -3.43 -25.56
CA ARG A 226 -10.46 -3.14 -26.91
C ARG A 226 -11.58 -2.94 -27.91
N ALA A 227 -12.63 -3.77 -27.82
CA ALA A 227 -13.79 -3.65 -28.69
C ALA A 227 -14.59 -2.38 -28.40
N GLU A 228 -14.69 -1.99 -27.13
CA GLU A 228 -15.45 -0.82 -26.70
C GLU A 228 -14.71 0.50 -27.01
N THR A 229 -13.42 0.58 -26.67
CA THR A 229 -12.68 1.85 -26.70
C THR A 229 -11.77 2.01 -27.93
N GLY A 230 -11.52 0.94 -28.68
CA GLY A 230 -10.55 0.92 -29.78
C GLY A 230 -9.09 1.06 -29.35
N ALA A 231 -8.83 1.34 -28.07
CA ALA A 231 -7.50 1.58 -27.54
C ALA A 231 -6.98 0.36 -26.76
N VAL A 232 -5.67 0.14 -26.84
CA VAL A 232 -5.00 -0.86 -25.98
C VAL A 232 -3.73 -0.27 -25.40
N ALA A 233 -3.88 0.50 -24.37
CA ALA A 233 -2.89 0.50 -23.32
C ALA A 233 -3.08 -0.79 -22.49
N HIS A 234 -2.06 -1.25 -21.78
CA HIS A 234 -2.20 -2.40 -20.87
C HIS A 234 -3.06 -1.98 -19.66
N PRO A 235 -4.39 -2.17 -19.68
CA PRO A 235 -5.23 -1.68 -18.62
C PRO A 235 -4.96 -2.46 -17.34
N VAL A 236 -4.79 -1.74 -16.26
CA VAL A 236 -4.76 -2.31 -14.91
C VAL A 236 -6.20 -2.54 -14.48
N LEU A 237 -6.62 -3.79 -14.33
CA LEU A 237 -8.02 -4.18 -14.12
C LEU A 237 -8.28 -4.86 -12.77
N THR A 238 -7.23 -5.09 -11.97
CA THR A 238 -7.36 -5.64 -10.60
C THR A 238 -8.08 -4.65 -9.69
N GLN A 239 -8.72 -5.14 -8.62
CA GLN A 239 -9.45 -4.29 -7.67
C GLN A 239 -8.54 -3.26 -7.01
N ASN A 240 -7.30 -3.66 -6.73
CA ASN A 240 -6.21 -2.80 -6.30
C ASN A 240 -5.06 -2.88 -7.31
N PHE A 241 -4.13 -1.96 -7.23
CA PHE A 241 -2.88 -2.03 -7.99
C PHE A 241 -1.69 -1.63 -7.14
N LEU A 242 -0.52 -2.05 -7.60
CA LEU A 242 0.75 -1.64 -7.05
C LEU A 242 1.36 -0.56 -7.96
N ALA A 243 1.81 0.54 -7.36
CA ALA A 243 2.59 1.57 -8.02
C ALA A 243 3.97 1.69 -7.37
N VAL A 244 5.00 1.86 -8.18
CA VAL A 244 6.36 2.17 -7.72
C VAL A 244 6.77 3.50 -8.33
N LEU A 245 6.98 4.49 -7.47
CA LEU A 245 7.35 5.84 -7.81
C LEU A 245 8.84 6.03 -7.52
N ILE A 246 9.61 6.56 -8.46
CA ILE A 246 11.06 6.79 -8.31
C ILE A 246 11.32 8.29 -8.23
N ARG A 247 12.07 8.67 -7.20
CA ARG A 247 12.49 10.07 -7.00
C ARG A 247 13.64 10.51 -7.88
#